data_791059ff8c02c24fe6860aa72631e5a4
#
_entry.id   791059ff8c02c24fe6860aa72631e5a4
#
_cell.length_a   1.000
_cell.length_b   1.000
_cell.length_c   1.000
_cell.angle_alpha   90.00
_cell.angle_beta   90.00
_cell.angle_gamma   90.00
#
_symmetry.space_group_name_H-M   'P 1'
#
loop_
_entity.id
_entity.type
_entity.pdbx_description
1 polymer ?
#
loop_
_entity_poly.entity_id
_entity_poly.type
_entity_poly.pdbx_seq_one_letter_code
_entity_poly.pdbx_strand_id
1 'polypeptide(L)'
;MATKKKVNVTINGVQVQVPEDYTVLLAAREAGIDIPTLCYLKDINEVAACRLCVCEAEVNGKPMRNLPTSCVLKVEDGMVVRTDTERVRKAVKMNLELILANHNRECLTCTRNQTCELQKLCHEMGIDMEWFDGETRSVCYDDLSPAIVRDSTKCVLCGRCVSACAKLQNISVLEFVNRGVNTKVAPGFGYSIKDTDCIYCGQCINVCPVAAIKEKSHIKQVWDAIQDPKKHVVVQTAPAVRAALGEEFGVTMGKAVTGKMVSALKRLGFDKVFDTNFSADLTIMEEGYEFINRVKNKGTLPMITSCSPGWIRYCEVFYPEFIPNLSTCKSPQQMFGAVAKSYYAKKEGINPKNIVCVSVMPCTAKKAECARPEMQVDGHRDVDYVLTTRELAKMINEARIMFDKLPEADPDPIMGEYTGAGVIFGATGGVMEAALRTVADVLTGKDLKDVDYEAVRGIDFFKQASVTLPIGGKDVEVKVGVVSSIAAAEKVLNAIAAGELQLHFLEVMACPGGCVHGGGQPHVSAKNRLDK
;
A
#
# COMPACT_ATOMS: atom_id res chain seq x y z
N MET A 1 4.95 24.02 19.26
CA MET A 1 4.07 24.36 18.12
C MET A 1 3.33 25.65 18.50
N ALA A 2 3.38 26.70 17.66
CA ALA A 2 2.58 27.89 17.92
C ALA A 2 1.09 27.50 17.88
N THR A 3 0.32 27.94 18.88
CA THR A 3 -1.13 27.73 18.91
C THR A 3 -1.75 28.47 17.74
N LYS A 4 -2.26 27.72 16.75
CA LYS A 4 -2.95 28.29 15.58
C LYS A 4 -4.19 29.05 16.06
N LYS A 5 -4.44 30.22 15.46
CA LYS A 5 -5.65 30.98 15.69
C LYS A 5 -6.88 30.13 15.38
N LYS A 6 -7.89 30.15 16.25
CA LYS A 6 -9.15 29.45 16.03
C LYS A 6 -10.22 30.41 15.56
N VAL A 7 -11.11 29.94 14.71
CA VAL A 7 -12.28 30.68 14.17
C VAL A 7 -13.55 29.90 14.46
N ASN A 8 -14.66 30.63 14.59
CA ASN A 8 -16.00 30.06 14.81
C ASN A 8 -16.73 29.96 13.48
N VAL A 9 -17.24 28.77 13.17
CA VAL A 9 -17.99 28.50 11.93
C VAL A 9 -19.31 27.82 12.27
N THR A 10 -20.37 28.16 11.57
CA THR A 10 -21.67 27.48 11.71
C THR A 10 -21.93 26.64 10.47
N ILE A 11 -22.09 25.32 10.62
CA ILE A 11 -22.36 24.41 9.51
C ILE A 11 -23.67 23.66 9.77
N ASN A 12 -24.67 23.84 8.88
CA ASN A 12 -26.02 23.31 9.04
C ASN A 12 -26.63 23.61 10.42
N GLY A 13 -26.36 24.82 10.97
CA GLY A 13 -26.80 25.24 12.29
C GLY A 13 -25.95 24.76 13.47
N VAL A 14 -24.95 23.90 13.26
CA VAL A 14 -24.01 23.45 14.29
C VAL A 14 -22.81 24.40 14.34
N GLN A 15 -22.55 24.98 15.52
CA GLN A 15 -21.37 25.82 15.74
C GLN A 15 -20.18 24.96 16.08
N VAL A 16 -19.03 25.22 15.45
CA VAL A 16 -17.74 24.54 15.69
C VAL A 16 -16.61 25.57 15.70
N GLN A 17 -15.64 25.37 16.60
CA GLN A 17 -14.43 26.17 16.66
C GLN A 17 -13.24 25.36 16.15
N VAL A 18 -12.64 25.82 15.05
CA VAL A 18 -11.59 25.11 14.32
C VAL A 18 -10.39 26.03 14.03
N PRO A 19 -9.20 25.46 13.74
CA PRO A 19 -8.06 26.25 13.26
C PRO A 19 -8.40 27.01 11.97
N GLU A 20 -7.87 28.25 11.83
CA GLU A 20 -8.13 29.10 10.66
C GLU A 20 -7.61 28.55 9.32
N ASP A 21 -6.69 27.59 9.36
CA ASP A 21 -6.15 26.92 8.18
C ASP A 21 -7.02 25.72 7.70
N TYR A 22 -8.09 25.39 8.41
CA TYR A 22 -9.01 24.35 8.00
C TYR A 22 -9.79 24.73 6.73
N THR A 23 -10.16 23.71 5.97
CA THR A 23 -11.21 23.86 4.94
C THR A 23 -12.58 23.63 5.56
N VAL A 24 -13.62 24.12 4.89
CA VAL A 24 -15.02 23.85 5.29
C VAL A 24 -15.29 22.35 5.42
N LEU A 25 -14.70 21.51 4.55
CA LEU A 25 -14.82 20.05 4.63
C LEU A 25 -14.25 19.50 5.94
N LEU A 26 -13.08 19.97 6.38
CA LEU A 26 -12.46 19.54 7.64
C LEU A 26 -13.28 20.02 8.84
N ALA A 27 -13.74 21.28 8.80
CA ALA A 27 -14.61 21.82 9.84
C ALA A 27 -15.96 21.06 9.95
N ALA A 28 -16.54 20.64 8.83
CA ALA A 28 -17.75 19.82 8.81
C ALA A 28 -17.54 18.45 9.46
N ARG A 29 -16.38 17.82 9.23
CA ARG A 29 -16.02 16.54 9.88
C ARG A 29 -15.91 16.68 11.41
N GLU A 30 -15.28 17.76 11.89
CA GLU A 30 -15.24 18.06 13.33
C GLU A 30 -16.64 18.28 13.93
N ALA A 31 -17.56 18.85 13.14
CA ALA A 31 -18.96 19.03 13.53
C ALA A 31 -19.80 17.74 13.39
N GLY A 32 -19.23 16.61 12.99
CA GLY A 32 -19.95 15.36 12.74
C GLY A 32 -20.82 15.38 11.48
N ILE A 33 -20.59 16.32 10.56
CA ILE A 33 -21.34 16.48 9.32
C ILE A 33 -20.56 15.88 8.17
N ASP A 34 -21.16 14.90 7.47
CA ASP A 34 -20.55 14.24 6.32
C ASP A 34 -20.91 14.97 5.02
N ILE A 35 -19.88 15.41 4.30
CA ILE A 35 -20.03 16.04 2.98
C ILE A 35 -19.48 15.07 1.93
N PRO A 36 -20.25 14.72 0.87
CA PRO A 36 -19.84 13.75 -0.12
C PRO A 36 -18.59 14.20 -0.88
N THR A 37 -17.63 13.31 -1.02
CA THR A 37 -16.39 13.54 -1.79
C THR A 37 -16.02 12.30 -2.57
N LEU A 38 -15.45 12.47 -3.77
CA LEU A 38 -14.90 11.36 -4.56
C LEU A 38 -13.46 11.60 -5.00
N CYS A 39 -13.01 12.85 -5.04
CA CYS A 39 -11.63 13.20 -5.41
C CYS A 39 -10.74 13.53 -4.20
N TYR A 40 -11.29 13.99 -3.10
CA TYR A 40 -10.52 14.51 -1.97
C TYR A 40 -9.73 13.41 -1.25
N LEU A 41 -8.45 13.68 -1.05
CA LEU A 41 -7.55 12.98 -0.13
C LEU A 41 -6.71 14.04 0.56
N LYS A 42 -6.82 14.13 1.89
CA LYS A 42 -6.08 15.11 2.69
C LYS A 42 -4.58 15.06 2.38
N ASP A 43 -3.97 16.22 2.18
CA ASP A 43 -2.56 16.44 1.89
C ASP A 43 -2.04 15.82 0.56
N ILE A 44 -2.83 14.93 -0.06
CA ILE A 44 -2.46 14.24 -1.29
C ILE A 44 -3.19 14.84 -2.50
N ASN A 45 -4.53 14.89 -2.49
CA ASN A 45 -5.33 15.31 -3.64
C ASN A 45 -6.48 16.24 -3.24
N GLU A 46 -6.25 17.54 -3.26
CA GLU A 46 -7.18 18.60 -2.87
C GLU A 46 -7.48 19.52 -4.06
N VAL A 47 -7.98 18.93 -5.15
CA VAL A 47 -8.10 19.59 -6.48
C VAL A 47 -9.53 19.96 -6.87
N ALA A 48 -10.53 19.69 -6.03
CA ALA A 48 -11.94 19.99 -6.26
C ALA A 48 -12.52 19.45 -7.60
N ALA A 49 -11.98 18.36 -8.14
CA ALA A 49 -12.34 17.85 -9.47
C ALA A 49 -13.76 17.29 -9.57
N CYS A 50 -14.22 16.54 -8.55
CA CYS A 50 -15.51 15.83 -8.61
C CYS A 50 -16.73 16.72 -8.40
N ARG A 51 -16.59 17.90 -7.79
CA ARG A 51 -17.65 18.87 -7.49
C ARG A 51 -18.81 18.32 -6.64
N LEU A 52 -18.60 17.23 -5.90
CA LEU A 52 -19.63 16.64 -5.03
C LEU A 52 -19.71 17.34 -3.67
N CYS A 53 -18.65 18.01 -3.24
CA CYS A 53 -18.58 18.69 -1.96
C CYS A 53 -19.02 20.18 -2.02
N VAL A 54 -19.88 20.53 -2.98
CA VAL A 54 -20.40 21.90 -3.08
C VAL A 54 -21.27 22.26 -1.88
N CYS A 55 -21.24 23.52 -1.49
CA CYS A 55 -22.02 24.05 -0.38
C CYS A 55 -22.49 25.48 -0.67
N GLU A 56 -23.49 25.96 0.07
CA GLU A 56 -23.79 27.39 0.19
C GLU A 56 -22.96 27.94 1.35
N ALA A 57 -22.34 29.09 1.14
CA ALA A 57 -21.54 29.75 2.17
C ALA A 57 -21.88 31.23 2.23
N GLU A 58 -21.88 31.77 3.44
CA GLU A 58 -22.08 33.16 3.76
C GLU A 58 -20.92 33.67 4.61
N VAL A 59 -20.31 34.77 4.20
CA VAL A 59 -19.17 35.40 4.88
C VAL A 59 -19.57 36.84 5.22
N ASN A 60 -19.43 37.22 6.49
CA ASN A 60 -19.79 38.55 6.98
C ASN A 60 -21.23 38.98 6.61
N GLY A 61 -22.19 38.05 6.71
CA GLY A 61 -23.60 38.28 6.38
C GLY A 61 -23.90 38.41 4.88
N LYS A 62 -22.93 38.10 4.01
CA LYS A 62 -23.11 38.16 2.55
C LYS A 62 -23.02 36.74 1.95
N PRO A 63 -24.11 36.27 1.31
CA PRO A 63 -24.10 34.96 0.67
C PRO A 63 -23.20 34.96 -0.58
N MET A 64 -22.43 33.86 -0.76
CA MET A 64 -21.69 33.64 -1.98
C MET A 64 -22.62 33.30 -3.15
N ARG A 65 -22.44 33.96 -4.29
CA ARG A 65 -23.27 33.75 -5.48
C ARG A 65 -23.18 32.33 -6.04
N ASN A 66 -21.99 31.79 -6.02
CA ASN A 66 -21.71 30.45 -6.55
C ASN A 66 -21.77 29.39 -5.43
N LEU A 67 -21.84 28.13 -5.79
CA LEU A 67 -21.65 27.00 -4.89
C LEU A 67 -20.16 26.66 -4.83
N PRO A 68 -19.40 27.13 -3.84
CA PRO A 68 -17.99 26.74 -3.67
C PRO A 68 -17.89 25.28 -3.27
N THR A 69 -16.69 24.69 -3.46
CA THR A 69 -16.38 23.34 -3.01
C THR A 69 -15.76 23.38 -1.61
N SER A 70 -16.37 22.71 -0.67
CA SER A 70 -15.95 22.71 0.75
C SER A 70 -14.53 22.13 0.96
N CYS A 71 -14.04 21.28 0.06
CA CYS A 71 -12.72 20.65 0.18
C CYS A 71 -11.54 21.62 -0.04
N VAL A 72 -11.77 22.80 -0.64
CA VAL A 72 -10.75 23.83 -0.87
C VAL A 72 -11.12 25.19 -0.30
N LEU A 73 -12.39 25.42 0.03
CA LEU A 73 -12.82 26.65 0.67
C LEU A 73 -12.29 26.71 2.10
N LYS A 74 -11.48 27.72 2.42
CA LYS A 74 -10.99 27.96 3.77
C LYS A 74 -12.10 28.55 4.64
N VAL A 75 -12.06 28.24 5.93
CA VAL A 75 -12.99 28.80 6.91
C VAL A 75 -12.60 30.24 7.27
N GLU A 76 -13.62 31.07 7.55
CA GLU A 76 -13.46 32.43 8.08
C GLU A 76 -14.28 32.57 9.35
N ASP A 77 -13.89 33.48 10.25
CA ASP A 77 -14.62 33.70 11.51
C ASP A 77 -16.03 34.22 11.24
N GLY A 78 -17.01 33.61 11.88
CA GLY A 78 -18.43 33.92 11.66
C GLY A 78 -19.04 33.41 10.36
N MET A 79 -18.30 32.58 9.58
CA MET A 79 -18.81 31.95 8.35
C MET A 79 -20.00 31.04 8.66
N VAL A 80 -21.05 31.12 7.82
CA VAL A 80 -22.23 30.23 7.86
C VAL A 80 -22.24 29.37 6.59
N VAL A 81 -22.31 28.07 6.76
CA VAL A 81 -22.30 27.09 5.66
C VAL A 81 -23.54 26.20 5.73
N ARG A 82 -24.12 25.91 4.57
CA ARG A 82 -25.24 24.97 4.41
C ARG A 82 -24.91 23.96 3.33
N THR A 83 -25.02 22.68 3.66
CA THR A 83 -24.66 21.55 2.78
C THR A 83 -25.89 20.70 2.40
N ASP A 84 -27.05 20.99 2.96
CA ASP A 84 -28.28 20.22 2.91
C ASP A 84 -29.44 20.94 2.21
N THR A 85 -29.21 22.11 1.60
CA THR A 85 -30.25 22.85 0.88
C THR A 85 -30.68 22.14 -0.40
N GLU A 86 -31.90 22.44 -0.88
CA GLU A 86 -32.41 21.89 -2.15
C GLU A 86 -31.46 22.19 -3.32
N ARG A 87 -30.91 23.41 -3.36
CA ARG A 87 -29.96 23.84 -4.40
C ARG A 87 -28.67 23.00 -4.37
N VAL A 88 -28.14 22.75 -3.19
CA VAL A 88 -26.93 21.89 -3.01
C VAL A 88 -27.23 20.45 -3.42
N ARG A 89 -28.35 19.87 -2.92
CA ARG A 89 -28.71 18.48 -3.27
C ARG A 89 -28.90 18.29 -4.77
N LYS A 90 -29.58 19.22 -5.47
CA LYS A 90 -29.72 19.19 -6.93
C LYS A 90 -28.38 19.25 -7.65
N ALA A 91 -27.45 20.11 -7.20
CA ALA A 91 -26.13 20.23 -7.80
C ALA A 91 -25.29 18.97 -7.59
N VAL A 92 -25.34 18.35 -6.42
CA VAL A 92 -24.64 17.09 -6.14
C VAL A 92 -25.18 15.94 -6.99
N LYS A 93 -26.51 15.79 -7.09
CA LYS A 93 -27.15 14.77 -7.97
C LYS A 93 -26.71 14.94 -9.41
N MET A 94 -26.82 16.14 -9.97
CA MET A 94 -26.41 16.44 -11.35
C MET A 94 -24.92 16.09 -11.58
N ASN A 95 -24.04 16.42 -10.64
CA ASN A 95 -22.61 16.07 -10.77
C ASN A 95 -22.37 14.55 -10.73
N LEU A 96 -23.12 13.80 -9.93
CA LEU A 96 -23.07 12.33 -9.91
C LEU A 96 -23.56 11.72 -11.22
N GLU A 97 -24.67 12.21 -11.75
CA GLU A 97 -25.23 11.77 -13.05
C GLU A 97 -24.24 12.03 -14.20
N LEU A 98 -23.59 13.22 -14.21
CA LEU A 98 -22.53 13.52 -15.19
C LEU A 98 -21.30 12.58 -15.06
N ILE A 99 -20.95 12.16 -13.85
CA ILE A 99 -19.89 11.16 -13.64
C ILE A 99 -20.34 9.80 -14.18
N LEU A 100 -21.58 9.39 -13.93
CA LEU A 100 -22.15 8.12 -14.38
C LEU A 100 -22.30 8.06 -15.89
N ALA A 101 -22.59 9.15 -16.59
CA ALA A 101 -22.73 9.23 -18.04
C ALA A 101 -21.49 8.71 -18.80
N ASN A 102 -20.30 8.79 -18.16
CA ASN A 102 -19.04 8.31 -18.72
C ASN A 102 -18.45 7.08 -17.97
N HIS A 103 -19.21 6.45 -17.08
CA HIS A 103 -18.73 5.32 -16.28
C HIS A 103 -19.38 4.02 -16.73
N ASN A 104 -18.56 2.97 -16.94
CA ASN A 104 -19.07 1.63 -17.19
C ASN A 104 -19.80 1.11 -15.93
N ARG A 105 -21.11 0.89 -16.04
CA ARG A 105 -22.02 0.53 -14.95
C ARG A 105 -22.24 -0.98 -14.77
N GLU A 106 -21.39 -1.82 -15.31
CA GLU A 106 -21.43 -3.27 -15.09
C GLU A 106 -21.00 -3.64 -13.67
N CYS A 107 -21.76 -3.16 -12.68
CA CYS A 107 -21.40 -3.28 -11.26
C CYS A 107 -21.34 -4.74 -10.79
N LEU A 108 -22.22 -5.61 -11.28
CA LEU A 108 -22.31 -7.01 -10.83
C LEU A 108 -21.04 -7.82 -11.15
N THR A 109 -20.31 -7.46 -12.20
CA THR A 109 -19.04 -8.09 -12.59
C THR A 109 -17.81 -7.27 -12.18
N CYS A 110 -18.02 -6.11 -11.56
CA CYS A 110 -16.97 -5.21 -11.16
C CYS A 110 -16.24 -5.71 -9.90
N THR A 111 -14.91 -5.63 -9.89
CA THR A 111 -14.09 -6.03 -8.73
C THR A 111 -14.32 -5.18 -7.49
N ARG A 112 -14.93 -4.00 -7.62
CA ARG A 112 -15.30 -3.10 -6.51
C ARG A 112 -16.80 -3.12 -6.19
N ASN A 113 -17.55 -4.11 -6.71
CA ASN A 113 -18.96 -4.23 -6.34
C ASN A 113 -19.13 -4.28 -4.81
N GLN A 114 -20.09 -3.55 -4.27
CA GLN A 114 -20.37 -3.35 -2.85
C GLN A 114 -19.30 -2.56 -2.04
N THR A 115 -18.08 -2.36 -2.57
CA THR A 115 -17.00 -1.59 -1.93
C THR A 115 -16.64 -0.32 -2.70
N CYS A 116 -17.39 0.01 -3.75
CA CYS A 116 -17.15 1.17 -4.61
C CYS A 116 -17.68 2.46 -3.97
N GLU A 117 -16.83 3.48 -3.83
CA GLU A 117 -17.24 4.79 -3.28
C GLU A 117 -18.29 5.47 -4.17
N LEU A 118 -18.19 5.33 -5.51
CA LEU A 118 -19.19 5.87 -6.43
C LEU A 118 -20.54 5.17 -6.26
N GLN A 119 -20.57 3.83 -6.21
CA GLN A 119 -21.80 3.05 -6.02
C GLN A 119 -22.51 3.43 -4.71
N LYS A 120 -21.74 3.58 -3.62
CA LYS A 120 -22.25 4.03 -2.34
C LYS A 120 -22.89 5.42 -2.43
N LEU A 121 -22.19 6.39 -3.03
CA LEU A 121 -22.71 7.76 -3.19
C LEU A 121 -23.98 7.81 -4.05
N CYS A 122 -24.04 7.04 -5.14
CA CYS A 122 -25.25 6.96 -5.97
C CYS A 122 -26.45 6.43 -5.17
N HIS A 123 -26.23 5.39 -4.35
CA HIS A 123 -27.28 4.86 -3.48
C HIS A 123 -27.73 5.88 -2.43
N GLU A 124 -26.81 6.53 -1.72
CA GLU A 124 -27.09 7.54 -0.69
C GLU A 124 -27.81 8.77 -1.23
N MET A 125 -27.49 9.17 -2.47
CA MET A 125 -28.11 10.33 -3.12
C MET A 125 -29.39 10.00 -3.90
N GLY A 126 -29.81 8.74 -3.93
CA GLY A 126 -31.00 8.28 -4.65
C GLY A 126 -30.92 8.59 -6.14
N ILE A 127 -29.85 8.09 -6.81
CA ILE A 127 -29.72 8.17 -8.27
C ILE A 127 -30.41 6.96 -8.85
N ASP A 128 -31.57 7.15 -9.48
CA ASP A 128 -32.37 6.08 -10.05
C ASP A 128 -32.14 5.93 -11.55
N MET A 129 -31.95 7.05 -12.26
CA MET A 129 -31.80 7.08 -13.72
C MET A 129 -30.68 8.05 -14.10
N GLU A 130 -30.10 7.80 -15.26
CA GLU A 130 -29.17 8.70 -15.93
C GLU A 130 -29.90 9.46 -17.02
N TRP A 131 -29.75 10.77 -17.05
CA TRP A 131 -30.46 11.67 -17.96
C TRP A 131 -29.57 12.23 -19.08
N PHE A 132 -28.28 11.94 -19.06
CA PHE A 132 -27.33 12.53 -20.00
C PHE A 132 -26.84 11.51 -21.02
N ASP A 133 -27.22 11.73 -22.27
CA ASP A 133 -26.65 11.07 -23.43
C ASP A 133 -25.54 11.94 -24.03
N GLY A 134 -24.52 11.32 -24.59
CA GLY A 134 -23.44 12.07 -25.23
C GLY A 134 -22.27 11.19 -25.66
N GLU A 135 -21.22 11.85 -26.11
CA GLU A 135 -19.97 11.20 -26.45
C GLU A 135 -19.35 10.53 -25.22
N THR A 136 -19.01 9.27 -25.34
CA THR A 136 -18.30 8.50 -24.31
C THR A 136 -16.80 8.47 -24.60
N ARG A 137 -16.00 8.34 -23.54
CA ARG A 137 -14.54 8.23 -23.67
C ARG A 137 -14.11 7.01 -24.45
N SER A 138 -13.00 7.15 -25.17
CA SER A 138 -12.35 6.01 -25.81
C SER A 138 -11.92 4.96 -24.79
N VAL A 139 -12.23 3.70 -25.08
CA VAL A 139 -11.85 2.56 -24.24
C VAL A 139 -10.33 2.37 -24.29
N CYS A 140 -9.70 2.25 -23.15
CA CYS A 140 -8.31 1.85 -23.01
C CYS A 140 -8.20 0.85 -21.85
N TYR A 141 -7.90 -0.38 -22.18
CA TYR A 141 -7.63 -1.46 -21.23
C TYR A 141 -6.16 -1.85 -21.35
N ASP A 142 -5.41 -1.74 -20.25
CA ASP A 142 -3.98 -2.01 -20.18
C ASP A 142 -3.72 -3.05 -19.09
N ASP A 143 -3.39 -4.27 -19.50
CA ASP A 143 -3.09 -5.41 -18.64
C ASP A 143 -1.70 -6.03 -18.90
N LEU A 144 -0.84 -5.31 -19.62
CA LEU A 144 0.50 -5.79 -19.98
C LEU A 144 1.48 -5.78 -18.80
N SER A 145 1.22 -4.94 -17.80
CA SER A 145 2.04 -4.89 -16.58
C SER A 145 1.96 -6.19 -15.78
N PRO A 146 3.07 -6.63 -15.15
CA PRO A 146 3.06 -7.84 -14.31
C PRO A 146 2.22 -7.72 -13.04
N ALA A 147 1.92 -6.49 -12.60
CA ALA A 147 1.32 -6.24 -11.29
C ALA A 147 0.05 -5.40 -11.30
N ILE A 148 -0.13 -4.51 -12.27
CA ILE A 148 -1.20 -3.50 -12.30
C ILE A 148 -1.97 -3.57 -13.61
N VAL A 149 -3.30 -3.54 -13.51
CA VAL A 149 -4.23 -3.46 -14.64
C VAL A 149 -4.98 -2.15 -14.58
N ARG A 150 -5.16 -1.48 -15.72
CA ARG A 150 -5.88 -0.22 -15.85
C ARG A 150 -7.02 -0.33 -16.85
N ASP A 151 -8.20 0.13 -16.42
CA ASP A 151 -9.43 0.17 -17.20
C ASP A 151 -9.98 1.61 -17.22
N SER A 152 -9.83 2.29 -18.35
CA SER A 152 -10.27 3.68 -18.49
C SER A 152 -11.79 3.85 -18.49
N THR A 153 -12.56 2.82 -18.81
CA THR A 153 -14.03 2.87 -18.85
C THR A 153 -14.64 3.09 -17.46
N LYS A 154 -13.90 2.71 -16.41
CA LYS A 154 -14.30 2.87 -15.01
C LYS A 154 -13.69 4.11 -14.35
N CYS A 155 -12.86 4.88 -15.07
CA CYS A 155 -12.19 6.04 -14.51
C CYS A 155 -13.15 7.23 -14.38
N VAL A 156 -13.21 7.84 -13.19
CA VAL A 156 -14.03 9.04 -12.89
C VAL A 156 -13.21 10.33 -12.91
N LEU A 157 -11.98 10.31 -13.39
CA LEU A 157 -11.04 11.44 -13.49
C LEU A 157 -10.85 12.21 -12.17
N CYS A 158 -10.88 11.53 -11.05
CA CYS A 158 -10.74 12.16 -9.73
C CYS A 158 -9.31 12.65 -9.42
N GLY A 159 -8.29 12.17 -10.13
CA GLY A 159 -6.88 12.56 -9.96
C GLY A 159 -6.15 11.92 -8.76
N ARG A 160 -6.83 11.16 -7.88
CA ARG A 160 -6.19 10.58 -6.68
C ARG A 160 -4.93 9.78 -7.01
N CYS A 161 -4.99 8.92 -8.04
CA CYS A 161 -3.86 8.08 -8.44
C CYS A 161 -2.70 8.90 -9.03
N VAL A 162 -3.00 9.97 -9.76
CA VAL A 162 -2.00 10.92 -10.29
C VAL A 162 -1.25 11.57 -9.13
N SER A 163 -1.98 12.16 -8.18
CA SER A 163 -1.37 12.81 -7.02
C SER A 163 -0.63 11.84 -6.10
N ALA A 164 -1.14 10.61 -5.90
CA ALA A 164 -0.45 9.61 -5.10
C ALA A 164 0.88 9.17 -5.76
N CYS A 165 0.88 8.97 -7.09
CA CYS A 165 2.09 8.62 -7.84
C CYS A 165 3.13 9.74 -7.76
N ALA A 166 2.71 11.00 -7.89
CA ALA A 166 3.61 12.15 -7.84
C ALA A 166 4.09 12.46 -6.42
N LYS A 167 3.18 12.56 -5.43
CA LYS A 167 3.53 13.08 -4.10
C LYS A 167 4.07 12.04 -3.13
N LEU A 168 3.56 10.79 -3.17
CA LEU A 168 4.01 9.73 -2.27
C LEU A 168 5.22 8.98 -2.81
N GLN A 169 5.29 8.82 -4.13
CA GLN A 169 6.29 7.98 -4.78
C GLN A 169 7.29 8.76 -5.63
N ASN A 170 7.01 10.01 -5.92
CA ASN A 170 7.81 10.88 -6.80
C ASN A 170 8.18 10.24 -8.16
N ILE A 171 7.29 9.40 -8.71
CA ILE A 171 7.50 8.67 -9.98
C ILE A 171 6.75 9.35 -11.14
N SER A 172 5.54 9.88 -10.87
CA SER A 172 4.71 10.60 -11.85
C SER A 172 4.42 9.86 -13.16
N VAL A 173 4.32 8.53 -13.13
CA VAL A 173 3.97 7.71 -14.31
C VAL A 173 2.55 7.97 -14.79
N LEU A 174 1.62 8.23 -13.86
CA LEU A 174 0.22 8.49 -14.17
C LEU A 174 -0.04 9.99 -14.25
N GLU A 175 -0.64 10.42 -15.35
CA GLU A 175 -1.02 11.80 -15.59
C GLU A 175 -2.35 11.91 -16.35
N PHE A 176 -2.91 13.10 -16.45
CA PHE A 176 -4.03 13.38 -17.33
C PHE A 176 -3.51 13.59 -18.75
N VAL A 177 -3.88 12.68 -19.65
CA VAL A 177 -3.52 12.75 -21.07
C VAL A 177 -4.73 13.10 -21.91
N ASN A 178 -4.51 13.79 -23.03
CA ASN A 178 -5.54 14.35 -23.91
C ASN A 178 -6.40 15.43 -23.21
N ARG A 179 -7.50 15.84 -23.85
CA ARG A 179 -8.44 16.85 -23.32
C ARG A 179 -9.87 16.57 -23.79
N GLY A 180 -10.84 17.30 -23.19
CA GLY A 180 -12.24 17.13 -23.48
C GLY A 180 -12.74 15.72 -23.15
N VAL A 181 -13.61 15.17 -23.96
CA VAL A 181 -14.16 13.82 -23.79
C VAL A 181 -13.08 12.74 -23.83
N ASN A 182 -11.99 12.97 -24.55
CA ASN A 182 -10.88 12.04 -24.67
C ASN A 182 -9.87 12.08 -23.50
N THR A 183 -10.11 12.91 -22.49
CA THR A 183 -9.26 12.95 -21.29
C THR A 183 -9.27 11.58 -20.59
N LYS A 184 -8.10 11.06 -20.31
CA LYS A 184 -7.93 9.82 -19.53
C LYS A 184 -6.72 9.93 -18.61
N VAL A 185 -6.69 9.14 -17.55
CA VAL A 185 -5.51 8.94 -16.71
C VAL A 185 -4.70 7.79 -17.31
N ALA A 186 -3.48 8.07 -17.72
CA ALA A 186 -2.59 7.10 -18.38
C ALA A 186 -1.13 7.53 -18.22
N PRO A 187 -0.17 6.65 -18.51
CA PRO A 187 1.18 7.10 -18.86
C PRO A 187 1.17 8.01 -20.08
N GLY A 188 2.15 8.92 -20.15
CA GLY A 188 2.32 9.81 -21.31
C GLY A 188 2.48 9.04 -22.62
N PHE A 189 2.23 9.72 -23.74
CA PHE A 189 2.40 9.21 -25.10
C PHE A 189 1.67 7.89 -25.44
N GLY A 190 0.72 7.45 -24.61
CA GLY A 190 -0.04 6.23 -24.82
C GLY A 190 0.70 4.93 -24.50
N TYR A 191 1.81 5.00 -23.78
CA TYR A 191 2.54 3.83 -23.29
C TYR A 191 1.68 2.96 -22.36
N SER A 192 2.01 1.66 -22.31
CA SER A 192 1.56 0.78 -21.23
C SER A 192 2.31 1.09 -19.93
N ILE A 193 1.70 0.80 -18.78
CA ILE A 193 2.41 0.85 -17.48
C ILE A 193 3.68 -0.03 -17.52
N LYS A 194 3.67 -1.12 -18.28
CA LYS A 194 4.82 -2.02 -18.43
C LYS A 194 6.05 -1.30 -19.01
N ASP A 195 5.84 -0.35 -19.92
CA ASP A 195 6.88 0.32 -20.70
C ASP A 195 7.34 1.63 -20.04
N THR A 196 7.10 1.78 -18.74
CA THR A 196 7.43 2.97 -17.95
C THR A 196 8.29 2.62 -16.74
N ASP A 197 8.76 3.65 -16.05
CA ASP A 197 9.52 3.53 -14.81
C ASP A 197 8.64 3.24 -13.58
N CYS A 198 7.44 2.68 -13.80
CA CYS A 198 6.55 2.28 -12.73
C CYS A 198 7.21 1.26 -11.79
N ILE A 199 7.22 1.55 -10.49
CA ILE A 199 7.76 0.66 -9.45
C ILE A 199 6.76 -0.38 -8.94
N TYR A 200 5.58 -0.46 -9.53
CA TYR A 200 4.51 -1.40 -9.21
C TYR A 200 4.03 -1.39 -7.76
N CYS A 201 4.24 -0.30 -7.02
CA CYS A 201 3.90 -0.18 -5.58
C CYS A 201 2.41 -0.30 -5.26
N GLY A 202 1.51 -0.08 -6.23
CA GLY A 202 0.06 -0.20 -6.06
C GLY A 202 -0.61 0.92 -5.25
N GLN A 203 0.09 1.99 -4.89
CA GLN A 203 -0.54 3.11 -4.18
C GLN A 203 -1.66 3.75 -4.99
N CYS A 204 -1.55 3.75 -6.32
CA CYS A 204 -2.63 4.16 -7.23
C CYS A 204 -3.89 3.30 -7.12
N ILE A 205 -3.76 2.00 -6.81
CA ILE A 205 -4.89 1.07 -6.56
C ILE A 205 -5.57 1.45 -5.25
N ASN A 206 -4.78 1.62 -4.18
CA ASN A 206 -5.31 1.92 -2.85
C ASN A 206 -6.12 3.21 -2.79
N VAL A 207 -5.80 4.20 -3.62
CA VAL A 207 -6.50 5.50 -3.63
C VAL A 207 -7.64 5.57 -4.64
N CYS A 208 -7.75 4.59 -5.55
CA CYS A 208 -8.80 4.61 -6.57
C CYS A 208 -10.18 4.39 -5.92
N PRO A 209 -11.14 5.33 -6.07
CA PRO A 209 -12.47 5.19 -5.46
C PRO A 209 -13.36 4.19 -6.18
N VAL A 210 -12.92 3.75 -7.38
CA VAL A 210 -13.63 2.83 -8.26
C VAL A 210 -12.68 1.69 -8.71
N ALA A 211 -13.05 0.90 -9.71
CA ALA A 211 -12.22 -0.21 -10.24
C ALA A 211 -11.39 0.16 -11.48
N ALA A 212 -11.03 1.45 -11.66
CA ALA A 212 -10.27 1.88 -12.84
C ALA A 212 -8.81 1.40 -12.83
N ILE A 213 -8.25 1.15 -11.65
CA ILE A 213 -6.92 0.57 -11.46
C ILE A 213 -7.06 -0.57 -10.45
N LYS A 214 -6.52 -1.74 -10.79
CA LYS A 214 -6.57 -2.95 -9.95
C LYS A 214 -5.28 -3.75 -10.10
N GLU A 215 -5.06 -4.70 -9.20
CA GLU A 215 -3.96 -5.67 -9.31
C GLU A 215 -4.18 -6.64 -10.48
N LYS A 216 -3.06 -7.12 -11.05
CA LYS A 216 -3.05 -8.26 -11.98
C LYS A 216 -3.41 -9.52 -11.19
N SER A 217 -4.51 -10.17 -11.53
CA SER A 217 -4.98 -11.33 -10.75
C SER A 217 -4.18 -12.60 -11.06
N HIS A 218 -3.82 -13.34 -10.01
CA HIS A 218 -3.27 -14.68 -10.08
C HIS A 218 -4.22 -15.76 -9.54
N ILE A 219 -5.48 -15.40 -9.23
CA ILE A 219 -6.46 -16.32 -8.63
C ILE A 219 -6.66 -17.56 -9.50
N LYS A 220 -6.87 -17.36 -10.81
CA LYS A 220 -7.11 -18.50 -11.73
C LYS A 220 -5.93 -19.48 -11.74
N GLN A 221 -4.72 -18.96 -11.86
CA GLN A 221 -3.51 -19.80 -11.90
C GLN A 221 -3.31 -20.59 -10.59
N VAL A 222 -3.66 -19.97 -9.45
CA VAL A 222 -3.58 -20.65 -8.14
C VAL A 222 -4.65 -21.72 -8.04
N TRP A 223 -5.90 -21.47 -8.48
CA TRP A 223 -6.93 -22.50 -8.54
C TRP A 223 -6.53 -23.66 -9.47
N ASP A 224 -6.01 -23.36 -10.66
CA ASP A 224 -5.53 -24.38 -11.61
C ASP A 224 -4.42 -25.24 -10.97
N ALA A 225 -3.52 -24.63 -10.19
CA ALA A 225 -2.45 -25.36 -9.49
C ALA A 225 -2.98 -26.27 -8.38
N ILE A 226 -3.92 -25.77 -7.55
CA ILE A 226 -4.54 -26.54 -6.45
C ILE A 226 -5.31 -27.76 -7.00
N GLN A 227 -5.91 -27.63 -8.18
CA GLN A 227 -6.70 -28.69 -8.79
C GLN A 227 -5.84 -29.73 -9.56
N ASP A 228 -4.57 -29.44 -9.82
CA ASP A 228 -3.65 -30.38 -10.50
C ASP A 228 -3.07 -31.40 -9.50
N PRO A 229 -3.50 -32.69 -9.55
CA PRO A 229 -3.04 -33.71 -8.59
C PRO A 229 -1.54 -34.04 -8.71
N LYS A 230 -0.86 -33.52 -9.72
CA LYS A 230 0.59 -33.70 -9.90
C LYS A 230 1.41 -32.62 -9.19
N LYS A 231 0.73 -31.58 -8.71
CA LYS A 231 1.37 -30.45 -8.05
C LYS A 231 1.25 -30.58 -6.54
N HIS A 232 2.29 -30.13 -5.86
CA HIS A 232 2.32 -29.92 -4.42
C HIS A 232 2.34 -28.42 -4.18
N VAL A 233 1.20 -27.88 -3.77
CA VAL A 233 0.99 -26.44 -3.68
C VAL A 233 1.21 -25.95 -2.25
N VAL A 234 2.28 -25.23 -2.04
CA VAL A 234 2.62 -24.62 -0.74
C VAL A 234 2.31 -23.15 -0.75
N VAL A 235 1.86 -22.60 0.38
CA VAL A 235 1.58 -21.17 0.52
C VAL A 235 2.30 -20.60 1.74
N GLN A 236 2.85 -19.38 1.57
CA GLN A 236 3.39 -18.56 2.65
C GLN A 236 2.58 -17.28 2.82
N THR A 237 2.49 -16.75 4.04
CA THR A 237 1.73 -15.53 4.35
C THR A 237 2.61 -14.47 4.99
N ALA A 238 2.59 -13.25 4.45
CA ALA A 238 3.33 -12.14 5.04
C ALA A 238 2.72 -11.64 6.36
N PRO A 239 3.53 -11.09 7.29
CA PRO A 239 3.05 -10.64 8.61
C PRO A 239 1.93 -9.60 8.54
N ALA A 240 1.97 -8.65 7.61
CA ALA A 240 0.94 -7.62 7.48
C ALA A 240 -0.41 -8.14 6.94
N VAL A 241 -0.47 -9.33 6.33
CA VAL A 241 -1.73 -9.89 5.80
C VAL A 241 -2.67 -10.26 6.93
N ARG A 242 -2.16 -10.87 8.00
CA ARG A 242 -2.97 -11.29 9.16
C ARG A 242 -3.64 -10.13 9.90
N ALA A 243 -3.02 -8.94 9.85
CA ALA A 243 -3.55 -7.73 10.48
C ALA A 243 -4.67 -7.05 9.68
N ALA A 244 -4.80 -7.37 8.39
CA ALA A 244 -5.72 -6.67 7.49
C ALA A 244 -6.78 -7.59 6.83
N LEU A 245 -6.50 -8.89 6.66
CA LEU A 245 -7.43 -9.82 6.00
C LEU A 245 -8.83 -9.81 6.63
N GLY A 246 -8.91 -9.67 7.95
CA GLY A 246 -10.17 -9.64 8.68
C GLY A 246 -11.09 -8.49 8.26
N GLU A 247 -10.55 -7.38 7.76
CA GLU A 247 -11.33 -6.23 7.32
C GLU A 247 -12.27 -6.58 6.14
N GLU A 248 -11.86 -7.47 5.25
CA GLU A 248 -12.68 -7.96 4.12
C GLU A 248 -13.88 -8.82 4.59
N PHE A 249 -13.90 -9.24 5.86
CA PHE A 249 -14.94 -10.04 6.51
C PHE A 249 -15.63 -9.30 7.67
N GLY A 250 -15.50 -7.97 7.73
CA GLY A 250 -16.17 -7.14 8.75
C GLY A 250 -15.50 -7.16 10.13
N VAL A 251 -14.30 -7.71 10.26
CA VAL A 251 -13.51 -7.62 11.49
C VAL A 251 -12.94 -6.21 11.65
N THR A 252 -12.86 -5.73 12.87
CA THR A 252 -12.29 -4.41 13.17
C THR A 252 -10.86 -4.28 12.61
N MET A 253 -10.57 -3.13 12.01
CA MET A 253 -9.26 -2.77 11.44
C MET A 253 -8.13 -3.07 12.43
N GLY A 254 -7.04 -3.66 11.92
CA GLY A 254 -5.84 -3.98 12.69
C GLY A 254 -5.94 -5.20 13.62
N LYS A 255 -7.10 -5.86 13.70
CA LYS A 255 -7.24 -7.09 14.49
C LYS A 255 -6.62 -8.27 13.75
N ALA A 256 -5.62 -8.90 14.35
CA ALA A 256 -4.98 -10.09 13.79
C ALA A 256 -5.94 -11.30 13.72
N VAL A 257 -5.93 -11.99 12.58
CA VAL A 257 -6.77 -13.19 12.31
C VAL A 257 -5.90 -14.38 11.85
N THR A 258 -4.73 -14.55 12.46
CA THR A 258 -3.69 -15.51 12.03
C THR A 258 -4.23 -16.93 11.88
N GLY A 259 -4.79 -17.51 12.94
CA GLY A 259 -5.22 -18.90 12.90
C GLY A 259 -6.43 -19.13 11.99
N LYS A 260 -7.35 -18.16 11.90
CA LYS A 260 -8.46 -18.23 10.91
C LYS A 260 -7.95 -18.13 9.48
N MET A 261 -6.94 -17.31 9.21
CA MET A 261 -6.28 -17.23 7.91
C MET A 261 -5.65 -18.57 7.52
N VAL A 262 -4.94 -19.22 8.45
CA VAL A 262 -4.34 -20.55 8.23
C VAL A 262 -5.44 -21.59 7.96
N SER A 263 -6.50 -21.61 8.76
CA SER A 263 -7.65 -22.49 8.53
C SER A 263 -8.31 -22.27 7.17
N ALA A 264 -8.45 -21.02 6.73
CA ALA A 264 -8.99 -20.70 5.42
C ALA A 264 -8.12 -21.27 4.30
N LEU A 265 -6.80 -21.07 4.38
CA LEU A 265 -5.83 -21.56 3.39
C LEU A 265 -5.84 -23.10 3.31
N LYS A 266 -5.87 -23.80 4.45
CA LYS A 266 -6.02 -25.26 4.49
C LYS A 266 -7.33 -25.72 3.82
N ARG A 267 -8.44 -25.01 4.04
CA ARG A 267 -9.74 -25.32 3.40
C ARG A 267 -9.79 -24.97 1.91
N LEU A 268 -8.99 -24.01 1.44
CA LEU A 268 -8.86 -23.73 0.02
C LEU A 268 -8.16 -24.85 -0.76
N GLY A 269 -7.49 -25.77 -0.05
CA GLY A 269 -6.84 -26.93 -0.66
C GLY A 269 -5.33 -26.79 -0.87
N PHE A 270 -4.67 -25.84 -0.21
CA PHE A 270 -3.20 -25.82 -0.17
C PHE A 270 -2.67 -27.04 0.60
N ASP A 271 -1.68 -27.72 0.06
CA ASP A 271 -1.09 -28.92 0.68
C ASP A 271 -0.34 -28.56 1.97
N LYS A 272 0.33 -27.41 1.99
CA LYS A 272 1.02 -26.85 3.16
C LYS A 272 0.83 -25.36 3.28
N VAL A 273 0.64 -24.91 4.50
CA VAL A 273 0.47 -23.51 4.87
C VAL A 273 1.58 -23.10 5.81
N PHE A 274 2.46 -22.22 5.35
CA PHE A 274 3.62 -21.75 6.08
C PHE A 274 3.54 -20.24 6.37
N ASP A 275 4.49 -19.76 7.14
CA ASP A 275 4.59 -18.35 7.50
C ASP A 275 5.87 -17.73 6.92
N THR A 276 5.73 -16.58 6.24
CA THR A 276 6.90 -15.82 5.74
C THR A 276 7.80 -15.32 6.89
N ASN A 277 7.30 -15.31 8.14
CA ASN A 277 8.12 -14.96 9.30
C ASN A 277 9.34 -15.88 9.45
N PHE A 278 9.22 -17.15 9.09
CA PHE A 278 10.36 -18.08 9.05
C PHE A 278 11.49 -17.55 8.15
N SER A 279 11.15 -17.12 6.94
CA SER A 279 12.15 -16.58 6.01
C SER A 279 12.53 -15.13 6.32
N ALA A 280 11.71 -14.39 7.07
CA ALA A 280 12.09 -13.11 7.60
C ALA A 280 13.21 -13.25 8.65
N ASP A 281 13.08 -14.21 9.56
CA ASP A 281 14.16 -14.55 10.52
C ASP A 281 15.44 -14.97 9.78
N LEU A 282 15.31 -15.81 8.72
CA LEU A 282 16.45 -16.19 7.89
C LEU A 282 17.10 -14.97 7.22
N THR A 283 16.28 -14.06 6.66
CA THR A 283 16.77 -12.82 6.03
C THR A 283 17.55 -11.97 7.05
N ILE A 284 17.05 -11.82 8.27
CA ILE A 284 17.72 -11.04 9.31
C ILE A 284 19.06 -11.64 9.70
N MET A 285 19.16 -12.96 9.78
CA MET A 285 20.44 -13.62 10.05
C MET A 285 21.44 -13.31 8.94
N GLU A 286 21.06 -13.49 7.69
CA GLU A 286 21.94 -13.27 6.54
C GLU A 286 22.32 -11.78 6.39
N GLU A 287 21.36 -10.86 6.45
CA GLU A 287 21.62 -9.41 6.40
C GLU A 287 22.44 -8.94 7.60
N GLY A 288 22.20 -9.48 8.78
CA GLY A 288 22.97 -9.17 9.98
C GLY A 288 24.45 -9.57 9.84
N TYR A 289 24.74 -10.77 9.34
CA TYR A 289 26.10 -11.21 9.06
C TYR A 289 26.75 -10.40 7.93
N GLU A 290 26.02 -10.10 6.86
CA GLU A 290 26.50 -9.21 5.80
C GLU A 290 26.87 -7.84 6.35
N PHE A 291 26.00 -7.25 7.18
CA PHE A 291 26.25 -5.94 7.80
C PHE A 291 27.51 -5.96 8.67
N ILE A 292 27.65 -6.95 9.57
CA ILE A 292 28.86 -7.10 10.41
C ILE A 292 30.11 -7.20 9.54
N ASN A 293 30.07 -7.97 8.45
CA ASN A 293 31.18 -8.14 7.53
C ASN A 293 31.54 -6.83 6.81
N ARG A 294 30.54 -6.07 6.34
CA ARG A 294 30.77 -4.75 5.71
C ARG A 294 31.43 -3.77 6.68
N VAL A 295 30.97 -3.71 7.93
CA VAL A 295 31.57 -2.84 8.94
C VAL A 295 33.01 -3.26 9.28
N LYS A 296 33.25 -4.57 9.51
CA LYS A 296 34.59 -5.12 9.83
C LYS A 296 35.59 -4.89 8.73
N ASN A 297 35.21 -5.13 7.49
CA ASN A 297 36.10 -5.16 6.33
C ASN A 297 36.09 -3.82 5.55
N LYS A 298 35.51 -2.77 6.09
CA LYS A 298 35.35 -1.45 5.42
C LYS A 298 34.68 -1.59 4.04
N GLY A 299 33.64 -2.41 3.97
CA GLY A 299 32.82 -2.54 2.76
C GLY A 299 31.95 -1.32 2.50
N THR A 300 31.14 -1.39 1.44
CA THR A 300 30.26 -0.28 1.05
C THR A 300 29.18 -0.03 2.08
N LEU A 301 29.12 1.23 2.60
CA LEU A 301 28.14 1.71 3.56
C LEU A 301 27.48 3.01 3.04
N PRO A 302 26.24 3.34 3.44
CA PRO A 302 25.37 2.48 4.24
C PRO A 302 24.99 1.19 3.51
N MET A 303 24.81 0.10 4.25
CA MET A 303 24.06 -1.03 3.72
C MET A 303 22.58 -0.65 3.66
N ILE A 304 21.89 -0.98 2.57
CA ILE A 304 20.47 -0.63 2.37
C ILE A 304 19.65 -1.92 2.19
N THR A 305 18.51 -2.05 2.87
CA THR A 305 17.66 -3.24 2.78
C THR A 305 17.17 -3.50 1.35
N SER A 306 17.04 -4.79 0.98
CA SER A 306 16.62 -5.25 -0.35
C SER A 306 15.20 -5.87 -0.38
N CYS A 307 14.51 -5.96 0.74
CA CYS A 307 13.23 -6.69 0.86
C CYS A 307 12.03 -5.99 0.19
N SER A 308 12.12 -4.68 -0.12
CA SER A 308 11.05 -3.89 -0.75
C SER A 308 11.25 -3.78 -2.27
N PRO A 309 10.52 -4.55 -3.11
CA PRO A 309 10.80 -4.61 -4.55
C PRO A 309 10.48 -3.32 -5.30
N GLY A 310 9.57 -2.50 -4.78
CA GLY A 310 9.33 -1.17 -5.32
C GLY A 310 10.53 -0.24 -5.12
N TRP A 311 11.20 -0.34 -3.97
CA TRP A 311 12.44 0.37 -3.68
C TRP A 311 13.58 -0.13 -4.60
N ILE A 312 13.76 -1.43 -4.72
CA ILE A 312 14.81 -2.00 -5.58
C ILE A 312 14.68 -1.48 -7.01
N ARG A 313 13.48 -1.55 -7.59
CA ARG A 313 13.24 -1.02 -8.93
C ARG A 313 13.49 0.49 -9.02
N TYR A 314 13.12 1.25 -7.99
CA TYR A 314 13.42 2.69 -7.95
C TYR A 314 14.93 2.96 -7.94
N CYS A 315 15.67 2.23 -7.10
CA CYS A 315 17.12 2.32 -7.02
C CYS A 315 17.77 2.00 -8.38
N GLU A 316 17.37 0.89 -9.00
CA GLU A 316 17.91 0.47 -10.30
C GLU A 316 17.71 1.50 -11.42
N VAL A 317 16.58 2.21 -11.41
CA VAL A 317 16.21 3.17 -12.48
C VAL A 317 16.74 4.56 -12.21
N PHE A 318 16.61 5.06 -10.97
CA PHE A 318 16.85 6.47 -10.66
C PHE A 318 18.13 6.72 -9.85
N TYR A 319 18.64 5.70 -9.15
CA TYR A 319 19.81 5.80 -8.27
C TYR A 319 20.75 4.59 -8.44
N PRO A 320 21.19 4.26 -9.68
CA PRO A 320 22.01 3.08 -9.93
C PRO A 320 23.35 3.10 -9.19
N GLU A 321 23.85 4.26 -8.79
CA GLU A 321 25.05 4.43 -7.98
C GLU A 321 24.93 3.81 -6.59
N PHE A 322 23.70 3.63 -6.05
CA PHE A 322 23.45 2.99 -4.77
C PHE A 322 23.23 1.47 -4.88
N ILE A 323 23.28 0.87 -6.07
CA ILE A 323 23.17 -0.59 -6.21
C ILE A 323 24.23 -1.33 -5.37
N PRO A 324 25.50 -0.91 -5.30
CA PRO A 324 26.51 -1.56 -4.44
C PRO A 324 26.20 -1.47 -2.93
N ASN A 325 25.34 -0.54 -2.53
CA ASN A 325 24.90 -0.36 -1.16
C ASN A 325 23.79 -1.34 -0.75
N LEU A 326 23.05 -1.89 -1.73
CA LEU A 326 21.95 -2.82 -1.43
C LEU A 326 22.49 -4.08 -0.74
N SER A 327 21.68 -4.62 0.19
CA SER A 327 21.91 -5.98 0.71
C SER A 327 21.86 -6.98 -0.44
N THR A 328 22.76 -7.96 -0.42
CA THR A 328 22.81 -9.03 -1.42
C THR A 328 21.76 -10.10 -1.19
N CYS A 329 21.00 -10.02 -0.10
CA CYS A 329 19.98 -10.98 0.26
C CYS A 329 18.76 -10.87 -0.64
N LYS A 330 18.17 -12.00 -1.02
CA LYS A 330 16.81 -12.06 -1.57
C LYS A 330 15.82 -11.59 -0.50
N SER A 331 14.67 -11.08 -0.92
CA SER A 331 13.61 -10.75 0.03
C SER A 331 13.08 -12.00 0.76
N PRO A 332 12.46 -11.87 1.96
CA PRO A 332 11.86 -13.01 2.67
C PRO A 332 10.92 -13.85 1.80
N GLN A 333 10.15 -13.21 0.91
CA GLN A 333 9.31 -13.92 -0.06
C GLN A 333 10.12 -14.89 -0.93
N GLN A 334 11.22 -14.43 -1.50
CA GLN A 334 12.03 -15.20 -2.42
C GLN A 334 12.93 -16.21 -1.67
N MET A 335 13.45 -15.84 -0.51
CA MET A 335 14.17 -16.78 0.36
C MET A 335 13.29 -17.97 0.75
N PHE A 336 12.03 -17.72 1.11
CA PHE A 336 11.08 -18.79 1.39
C PHE A 336 10.95 -19.73 0.18
N GLY A 337 10.71 -19.17 -1.01
CA GLY A 337 10.55 -19.97 -2.23
C GLY A 337 11.79 -20.78 -2.58
N ALA A 338 12.99 -20.18 -2.43
CA ALA A 338 14.26 -20.85 -2.64
C ALA A 338 14.42 -22.04 -1.67
N VAL A 339 14.14 -21.86 -0.37
CA VAL A 339 14.21 -22.92 0.65
C VAL A 339 13.14 -23.98 0.41
N ALA A 340 11.92 -23.59 -0.01
CA ALA A 340 10.84 -24.53 -0.33
C ALA A 340 11.21 -25.45 -1.50
N LYS A 341 11.83 -24.92 -2.55
CA LYS A 341 12.22 -25.70 -3.73
C LYS A 341 13.59 -26.39 -3.63
N SER A 342 14.35 -26.17 -2.56
CA SER A 342 15.62 -26.85 -2.28
C SER A 342 15.51 -27.73 -1.03
N TYR A 343 15.58 -27.15 0.15
CA TYR A 343 15.61 -27.86 1.43
C TYR A 343 14.33 -28.66 1.70
N TYR A 344 13.17 -27.99 1.62
CA TYR A 344 11.88 -28.64 1.88
C TYR A 344 11.59 -29.74 0.84
N ALA A 345 11.81 -29.46 -0.45
CA ALA A 345 11.67 -30.43 -1.52
C ALA A 345 12.49 -31.71 -1.25
N LYS A 346 13.76 -31.53 -0.84
CA LYS A 346 14.66 -32.64 -0.50
C LYS A 346 14.17 -33.41 0.74
N LYS A 347 13.73 -32.70 1.77
CA LYS A 347 13.28 -33.28 3.04
C LYS A 347 12.03 -34.13 2.86
N GLU A 348 11.08 -33.67 2.05
CA GLU A 348 9.82 -34.36 1.77
C GLU A 348 9.93 -35.35 0.59
N GLY A 349 11.08 -35.43 -0.09
CA GLY A 349 11.26 -36.30 -1.25
C GLY A 349 10.44 -35.87 -2.48
N ILE A 350 10.10 -34.59 -2.60
CA ILE A 350 9.28 -34.06 -3.68
C ILE A 350 10.18 -33.45 -4.77
N ASN A 351 9.88 -33.75 -6.03
CA ASN A 351 10.60 -33.10 -7.13
C ASN A 351 10.28 -31.58 -7.13
N PRO A 352 11.28 -30.68 -7.10
CA PRO A 352 11.08 -29.22 -7.11
C PRO A 352 10.18 -28.72 -8.23
N LYS A 353 10.17 -29.37 -9.40
CA LYS A 353 9.27 -29.06 -10.55
C LYS A 353 7.79 -29.23 -10.23
N ASN A 354 7.48 -30.07 -9.26
CA ASN A 354 6.11 -30.35 -8.86
C ASN A 354 5.65 -29.43 -7.72
N ILE A 355 6.57 -28.70 -7.07
CA ILE A 355 6.21 -27.72 -6.04
C ILE A 355 5.78 -26.41 -6.72
N VAL A 356 4.58 -25.97 -6.40
CA VAL A 356 4.09 -24.63 -6.73
C VAL A 356 4.10 -23.79 -5.46
N CYS A 357 4.98 -22.80 -5.42
CA CYS A 357 5.08 -21.88 -4.30
C CYS A 357 4.20 -20.66 -4.52
N VAL A 358 3.20 -20.48 -3.68
CA VAL A 358 2.30 -19.33 -3.67
C VAL A 358 2.63 -18.45 -2.48
N SER A 359 2.65 -17.13 -2.68
CA SER A 359 2.79 -16.20 -1.57
C SER A 359 1.57 -15.29 -1.45
N VAL A 360 1.11 -15.05 -0.23
CA VAL A 360 0.07 -14.06 0.08
C VAL A 360 0.75 -12.82 0.66
N MET A 361 0.66 -11.72 -0.07
CA MET A 361 1.44 -10.50 0.21
C MET A 361 0.56 -9.25 0.26
N PRO A 362 0.88 -8.27 1.11
CA PRO A 362 0.20 -6.99 1.12
C PRO A 362 0.58 -6.08 -0.07
N CYS A 363 1.40 -6.57 -0.99
CA CYS A 363 2.18 -5.79 -1.94
C CYS A 363 1.95 -6.25 -3.37
N THR A 364 1.70 -5.31 -4.29
CA THR A 364 1.58 -5.62 -5.73
C THR A 364 2.94 -5.73 -6.42
N ALA A 365 3.97 -4.99 -5.96
CA ALA A 365 5.32 -5.10 -6.53
C ALA A 365 5.93 -6.49 -6.35
N LYS A 366 5.49 -7.27 -5.35
CA LYS A 366 5.87 -8.68 -5.16
C LYS A 366 5.49 -9.58 -6.34
N LYS A 367 4.45 -9.22 -7.11
CA LYS A 367 4.09 -9.91 -8.37
C LYS A 367 5.16 -9.69 -9.45
N ALA A 368 5.70 -8.48 -9.53
CA ALA A 368 6.78 -8.16 -10.46
C ALA A 368 8.11 -8.78 -10.00
N GLU A 369 8.38 -8.81 -8.69
CA GLU A 369 9.57 -9.43 -8.11
C GLU A 369 9.66 -10.91 -8.46
N CYS A 370 8.59 -11.70 -8.28
CA CYS A 370 8.60 -13.13 -8.60
C CYS A 370 8.78 -13.43 -10.10
N ALA A 371 8.56 -12.45 -10.97
CA ALA A 371 8.75 -12.58 -12.41
C ALA A 371 10.19 -12.24 -12.88
N ARG A 372 11.06 -11.76 -11.99
CA ARG A 372 12.44 -11.41 -12.32
C ARG A 372 13.28 -12.66 -12.64
N PRO A 373 14.16 -12.60 -13.67
CA PRO A 373 14.93 -13.75 -14.10
C PRO A 373 15.86 -14.34 -13.02
N GLU A 374 16.40 -13.47 -12.15
CA GLU A 374 17.32 -13.86 -11.07
C GLU A 374 16.61 -14.51 -9.87
N MET A 375 15.28 -14.42 -9.78
CA MET A 375 14.49 -15.02 -8.68
C MET A 375 14.19 -16.50 -8.95
N GLN A 376 15.26 -17.29 -8.96
CA GLN A 376 15.24 -18.73 -9.21
C GLN A 376 16.37 -19.45 -8.49
N VAL A 377 16.18 -20.75 -8.26
CA VAL A 377 17.16 -21.70 -7.76
C VAL A 377 17.15 -22.92 -8.68
N ASP A 378 18.32 -23.34 -9.17
CA ASP A 378 18.49 -24.50 -10.06
C ASP A 378 17.54 -24.52 -11.27
N GLY A 379 17.26 -23.34 -11.85
CA GLY A 379 16.35 -23.17 -12.98
C GLY A 379 14.86 -23.22 -12.64
N HIS A 380 14.52 -23.24 -11.35
CA HIS A 380 13.15 -23.17 -10.86
C HIS A 380 12.87 -21.81 -10.23
N ARG A 381 11.78 -21.14 -10.61
CA ARG A 381 11.34 -19.91 -9.95
C ARG A 381 11.16 -20.16 -8.46
N ASP A 382 11.65 -19.23 -7.63
CA ASP A 382 11.47 -19.32 -6.18
C ASP A 382 9.97 -19.29 -5.83
N VAL A 383 9.24 -18.29 -6.31
CA VAL A 383 7.80 -18.13 -6.11
C VAL A 383 7.10 -18.13 -7.47
N ASP A 384 6.07 -18.95 -7.62
CA ASP A 384 5.34 -19.09 -8.89
C ASP A 384 4.23 -18.05 -9.01
N TYR A 385 3.45 -17.82 -7.94
CA TYR A 385 2.32 -16.91 -7.94
C TYR A 385 2.25 -16.09 -6.65
N VAL A 386 1.78 -14.85 -6.78
CA VAL A 386 1.57 -13.95 -5.65
C VAL A 386 0.10 -13.52 -5.60
N LEU A 387 -0.57 -13.81 -4.50
CA LEU A 387 -1.90 -13.31 -4.18
C LEU A 387 -1.77 -12.07 -3.28
N THR A 388 -2.57 -11.05 -3.54
CA THR A 388 -2.74 -9.94 -2.58
C THR A 388 -3.70 -10.35 -1.46
N THR A 389 -3.75 -9.56 -0.38
CA THR A 389 -4.74 -9.78 0.70
C THR A 389 -6.18 -9.78 0.15
N ARG A 390 -6.50 -8.87 -0.79
CA ARG A 390 -7.79 -8.80 -1.47
C ARG A 390 -8.09 -10.04 -2.33
N GLU A 391 -7.08 -10.55 -3.04
CA GLU A 391 -7.24 -11.76 -3.86
C GLU A 391 -7.50 -12.99 -2.99
N LEU A 392 -6.80 -13.11 -1.84
CA LEU A 392 -7.07 -14.19 -0.88
C LEU A 392 -8.51 -14.10 -0.34
N ALA A 393 -8.96 -12.92 0.07
CA ALA A 393 -10.34 -12.73 0.53
C ALA A 393 -11.35 -13.13 -0.55
N LYS A 394 -11.08 -12.81 -1.81
CA LYS A 394 -11.92 -13.20 -2.93
C LYS A 394 -11.96 -14.72 -3.13
N MET A 395 -10.82 -15.42 -3.06
CA MET A 395 -10.78 -16.90 -3.12
C MET A 395 -11.56 -17.54 -1.99
N ILE A 396 -11.46 -17.01 -0.75
CA ILE A 396 -12.23 -17.47 0.40
C ILE A 396 -13.75 -17.35 0.15
N ASN A 397 -14.18 -16.21 -0.43
CA ASN A 397 -15.57 -15.99 -0.80
C ASN A 397 -16.02 -16.89 -1.98
N GLU A 398 -15.19 -17.10 -3.01
CA GLU A 398 -15.46 -18.02 -4.12
C GLU A 398 -15.65 -19.47 -3.63
N ALA A 399 -14.86 -19.88 -2.64
CA ALA A 399 -14.97 -21.20 -2.00
C ALA A 399 -16.13 -21.30 -1.00
N ARG A 400 -16.93 -20.23 -0.81
CA ARG A 400 -18.04 -20.17 0.15
C ARG A 400 -17.64 -20.50 1.60
N ILE A 401 -16.40 -20.17 1.99
CA ILE A 401 -15.90 -20.37 3.35
C ILE A 401 -16.44 -19.25 4.25
N MET A 402 -17.14 -19.63 5.31
CA MET A 402 -17.64 -18.71 6.35
C MET A 402 -16.47 -18.36 7.28
N PHE A 403 -15.76 -17.27 6.96
CA PHE A 403 -14.51 -16.89 7.64
C PHE A 403 -14.67 -16.65 9.14
N ASP A 404 -15.79 -16.07 9.58
CA ASP A 404 -16.11 -15.82 10.98
C ASP A 404 -16.27 -17.10 11.81
N LYS A 405 -16.67 -18.23 11.17
CA LYS A 405 -16.89 -19.54 11.79
C LYS A 405 -15.68 -20.47 11.77
N LEU A 406 -14.56 -20.02 11.16
CA LEU A 406 -13.37 -20.85 11.12
C LEU A 406 -12.77 -21.04 12.51
N PRO A 407 -12.29 -22.26 12.85
CA PRO A 407 -11.45 -22.48 14.02
C PRO A 407 -10.08 -21.83 13.81
N GLU A 408 -9.38 -21.54 14.89
CA GLU A 408 -7.97 -21.17 14.81
C GLU A 408 -7.14 -22.43 14.47
N ALA A 409 -6.11 -22.25 13.63
CA ALA A 409 -5.14 -23.30 13.30
C ALA A 409 -3.73 -22.70 13.20
N ASP A 410 -2.74 -23.54 13.47
CA ASP A 410 -1.35 -23.17 13.35
C ASP A 410 -0.81 -23.47 11.95
N PRO A 411 0.24 -22.72 11.49
CA PRO A 411 1.00 -23.06 10.30
C PRO A 411 1.58 -24.47 10.39
N ASP A 412 1.87 -25.06 9.24
CA ASP A 412 2.51 -26.37 9.19
C ASP A 412 3.96 -26.27 9.71
N PRO A 413 4.47 -27.29 10.43
CA PRO A 413 5.83 -27.31 10.98
C PRO A 413 6.89 -27.30 9.85
N ILE A 414 8.17 -27.22 10.23
CA ILE A 414 9.35 -27.17 9.37
C ILE A 414 9.69 -25.76 8.88
N MET A 415 8.73 -25.04 8.31
CA MET A 415 8.90 -23.66 7.80
C MET A 415 7.78 -22.75 8.35
N GLY A 416 7.07 -23.19 9.36
CA GLY A 416 6.05 -22.43 10.06
C GLY A 416 6.50 -21.92 11.44
N GLU A 417 7.67 -22.38 11.92
CA GLU A 417 8.26 -21.91 13.17
C GLU A 417 9.06 -20.63 12.94
N TYR A 418 8.92 -19.66 13.81
CA TYR A 418 9.61 -18.35 13.70
C TYR A 418 9.75 -17.69 15.07
N THR A 419 10.64 -16.69 15.14
CA THR A 419 10.79 -15.81 16.30
C THR A 419 9.86 -14.60 16.24
N GLY A 420 9.85 -13.78 17.27
CA GLY A 420 9.11 -12.50 17.24
C GLY A 420 9.66 -11.47 16.25
N ALA A 421 10.91 -11.64 15.80
CA ALA A 421 11.57 -10.69 14.88
C ALA A 421 10.84 -10.55 13.54
N GLY A 422 10.44 -11.67 12.91
CA GLY A 422 9.72 -11.63 11.64
C GLY A 422 8.35 -10.94 11.71
N VAL A 423 7.69 -10.97 12.85
CA VAL A 423 6.35 -10.40 13.02
C VAL A 423 6.33 -8.90 12.83
N ILE A 424 7.35 -8.18 13.31
CA ILE A 424 7.41 -6.70 13.25
C ILE A 424 7.75 -6.15 11.85
N PHE A 425 8.13 -6.99 10.89
CA PHE A 425 8.41 -6.58 9.49
C PHE A 425 7.21 -5.91 8.80
N GLY A 426 6.02 -6.08 9.31
CA GLY A 426 4.81 -5.47 8.74
C GLY A 426 4.77 -3.94 8.81
N ALA A 427 5.49 -3.34 9.75
CA ALA A 427 5.52 -1.91 10.00
C ALA A 427 6.91 -1.31 9.68
N THR A 428 6.94 -0.02 9.39
CA THR A 428 8.18 0.73 9.13
C THR A 428 9.06 0.72 10.38
N GLY A 429 10.34 0.36 10.20
CA GLY A 429 11.33 0.23 11.26
C GLY A 429 11.45 -1.18 11.83
N GLY A 430 10.50 -2.07 11.53
CA GLY A 430 10.52 -3.42 12.06
C GLY A 430 11.66 -4.28 11.54
N VAL A 431 12.05 -4.11 10.28
CA VAL A 431 13.21 -4.82 9.69
C VAL A 431 14.51 -4.35 10.38
N MET A 432 14.68 -3.04 10.51
CA MET A 432 15.85 -2.45 11.15
C MET A 432 15.96 -2.85 12.62
N GLU A 433 14.86 -2.80 13.37
CA GLU A 433 14.85 -3.20 14.78
C GLU A 433 15.21 -4.68 14.94
N ALA A 434 14.62 -5.55 14.12
CA ALA A 434 14.93 -6.97 14.12
C ALA A 434 16.42 -7.23 13.78
N ALA A 435 16.97 -6.53 12.78
CA ALA A 435 18.38 -6.64 12.41
C ALA A 435 19.31 -6.20 13.53
N LEU A 436 19.06 -5.06 14.17
CA LEU A 436 19.87 -4.55 15.28
C LEU A 436 19.83 -5.47 16.50
N ARG A 437 18.67 -6.00 16.87
CA ARG A 437 18.51 -6.96 17.97
C ARG A 437 19.30 -8.23 17.69
N THR A 438 19.19 -8.79 16.49
CA THR A 438 19.91 -9.99 16.08
C THR A 438 21.43 -9.76 16.05
N VAL A 439 21.89 -8.63 15.48
CA VAL A 439 23.31 -8.27 15.46
C VAL A 439 23.86 -8.10 16.89
N ALA A 440 23.13 -7.45 17.77
CA ALA A 440 23.52 -7.28 19.17
C ALA A 440 23.62 -8.64 19.89
N ASP A 441 22.63 -9.51 19.72
CA ASP A 441 22.62 -10.85 20.31
C ASP A 441 23.82 -11.70 19.80
N VAL A 442 24.02 -11.74 18.49
CA VAL A 442 25.16 -12.47 17.86
C VAL A 442 26.53 -11.97 18.39
N LEU A 443 26.66 -10.66 18.64
CA LEU A 443 27.92 -10.07 19.07
C LEU A 443 28.15 -10.14 20.58
N THR A 444 27.07 -10.09 21.38
CA THR A 444 27.17 -9.91 22.84
C THR A 444 26.54 -11.03 23.65
N GLY A 445 25.71 -11.88 23.05
CA GLY A 445 24.88 -12.88 23.74
C GLY A 445 23.81 -12.23 24.64
N LYS A 446 23.44 -10.98 24.38
CA LYS A 446 22.45 -10.22 25.20
C LYS A 446 21.47 -9.51 24.30
N ASP A 447 20.20 -9.50 24.73
CA ASP A 447 19.16 -8.71 24.08
C ASP A 447 19.49 -7.21 24.08
N LEU A 448 19.25 -6.57 22.94
CA LEU A 448 19.30 -5.13 22.84
C LEU A 448 18.09 -4.53 23.55
N LYS A 449 18.33 -3.49 24.37
CA LYS A 449 17.25 -2.65 24.92
C LYS A 449 16.51 -1.94 23.78
N ASP A 450 15.34 -1.38 24.08
CA ASP A 450 14.55 -0.64 23.09
C ASP A 450 15.40 0.41 22.37
N VAL A 451 15.19 0.49 21.05
CA VAL A 451 15.88 1.45 20.19
C VAL A 451 14.97 2.66 20.01
N ASP A 452 15.39 3.80 20.53
CA ASP A 452 14.65 5.05 20.38
C ASP A 452 14.95 5.68 19.02
N TYR A 453 13.95 5.75 18.17
CA TYR A 453 14.03 6.40 16.86
C TYR A 453 13.57 7.84 16.94
N GLU A 454 14.44 8.76 16.56
CA GLU A 454 14.14 10.18 16.49
C GLU A 454 13.72 10.60 15.07
N ALA A 455 12.63 11.41 14.99
CA ALA A 455 12.20 11.99 13.73
C ALA A 455 13.18 13.08 13.27
N VAL A 456 13.57 13.05 12.01
CA VAL A 456 14.49 14.04 11.45
C VAL A 456 13.72 15.23 10.89
N ARG A 457 14.05 16.44 11.36
CA ARG A 457 13.41 17.67 10.92
C ARG A 457 13.59 17.90 9.42
N GLY A 458 12.49 18.15 8.71
CA GLY A 458 12.51 18.48 7.28
C GLY A 458 12.34 17.30 6.34
N ILE A 459 12.40 16.06 6.83
CA ILE A 459 12.09 14.86 6.04
C ILE A 459 11.01 14.07 6.75
N ASP A 460 9.76 14.25 6.31
CA ASP A 460 8.65 13.45 6.80
C ASP A 460 8.87 11.97 6.46
N PHE A 461 8.39 11.06 7.30
CA PHE A 461 8.55 9.62 7.16
C PHE A 461 10.00 9.10 7.26
N PHE A 462 10.94 9.89 7.80
CA PHE A 462 12.30 9.48 8.10
C PHE A 462 12.60 9.58 9.60
N LYS A 463 13.21 8.52 10.15
CA LYS A 463 13.67 8.44 11.53
C LYS A 463 15.09 7.89 11.55
N GLN A 464 15.87 8.28 12.56
CA GLN A 464 17.22 7.76 12.78
C GLN A 464 17.42 7.35 14.23
N ALA A 465 18.39 6.46 14.44
CA ALA A 465 18.84 6.04 15.76
C ALA A 465 20.35 5.76 15.74
N SER A 466 20.98 5.76 16.91
CA SER A 466 22.37 5.34 17.10
C SER A 466 22.44 4.26 18.19
N VAL A 467 23.21 3.22 17.93
CA VAL A 467 23.44 2.10 18.87
C VAL A 467 24.93 1.77 18.90
N THR A 468 25.50 1.59 20.08
CA THR A 468 26.89 1.16 20.22
C THR A 468 26.97 -0.37 20.23
N LEU A 469 27.74 -0.95 19.30
CA LEU A 469 27.91 -2.40 19.15
C LEU A 469 29.40 -2.77 19.14
N PRO A 470 29.81 -3.89 19.79
CA PRO A 470 31.21 -4.35 19.84
C PRO A 470 31.58 -5.10 18.55
N ILE A 471 31.85 -4.37 17.46
CA ILE A 471 32.18 -4.95 16.15
C ILE A 471 33.70 -5.03 15.99
N GLY A 472 34.22 -6.24 15.72
CA GLY A 472 35.66 -6.46 15.51
C GLY A 472 36.52 -6.17 16.74
N GLY A 473 35.95 -6.30 17.96
CA GLY A 473 36.63 -6.07 19.23
C GLY A 473 36.75 -4.58 19.62
N LYS A 474 35.99 -3.71 18.96
CA LYS A 474 35.92 -2.26 19.28
C LYS A 474 34.46 -1.83 19.39
N ASP A 475 34.17 -0.93 20.28
CA ASP A 475 32.86 -0.30 20.34
C ASP A 475 32.68 0.65 19.15
N VAL A 476 31.73 0.36 18.33
CA VAL A 476 31.38 1.13 17.12
C VAL A 476 29.99 1.75 17.31
N GLU A 477 29.90 3.08 17.18
CA GLU A 477 28.62 3.76 17.10
C GLU A 477 27.99 3.49 15.74
N VAL A 478 26.97 2.66 15.70
CA VAL A 478 26.21 2.31 14.49
C VAL A 478 25.03 3.27 14.34
N LYS A 479 25.07 4.10 13.31
CA LYS A 479 23.98 5.03 12.95
C LYS A 479 23.08 4.38 11.93
N VAL A 480 21.79 4.33 12.23
CA VAL A 480 20.79 3.69 11.38
C VAL A 480 19.68 4.65 10.99
N GLY A 481 19.09 4.43 9.83
CA GLY A 481 17.96 5.20 9.32
C GLY A 481 16.81 4.31 8.89
N VAL A 482 15.60 4.79 9.06
CA VAL A 482 14.37 4.14 8.61
C VAL A 482 13.55 5.14 7.84
N VAL A 483 13.27 4.84 6.57
CA VAL A 483 12.48 5.71 5.70
C VAL A 483 11.34 4.95 5.02
N SER A 484 10.17 5.57 4.95
CA SER A 484 9.01 5.04 4.23
C SER A 484 8.44 6.08 3.27
N SER A 485 7.94 5.64 2.13
CA SER A 485 7.65 6.33 0.88
C SER A 485 8.91 6.65 0.05
N ILE A 486 8.78 6.54 -1.25
CA ILE A 486 9.90 6.81 -2.17
C ILE A 486 10.25 8.31 -2.21
N ALA A 487 9.25 9.19 -2.12
CA ALA A 487 9.50 10.63 -2.07
C ALA A 487 10.34 11.06 -0.85
N ALA A 488 10.23 10.34 0.27
CA ALA A 488 11.09 10.57 1.43
C ALA A 488 12.46 9.91 1.24
N ALA A 489 12.50 8.69 0.68
CA ALA A 489 13.75 7.97 0.39
C ALA A 489 14.67 8.77 -0.52
N GLU A 490 14.13 9.43 -1.54
CA GLU A 490 14.88 10.30 -2.44
C GLU A 490 15.62 11.43 -1.68
N LYS A 491 14.94 12.09 -0.74
CA LYS A 491 15.56 13.14 0.08
C LYS A 491 16.71 12.60 0.93
N VAL A 492 16.52 11.41 1.51
CA VAL A 492 17.54 10.72 2.32
C VAL A 492 18.75 10.34 1.47
N LEU A 493 18.53 9.77 0.28
CA LEU A 493 19.60 9.40 -0.64
C LEU A 493 20.40 10.62 -1.12
N ASN A 494 19.71 11.72 -1.46
CA ASN A 494 20.37 12.98 -1.84
C ASN A 494 21.21 13.54 -0.69
N ALA A 495 20.73 13.50 0.55
CA ALA A 495 21.50 13.93 1.72
C ALA A 495 22.73 13.03 1.98
N ILE A 496 22.62 11.71 1.74
CA ILE A 496 23.76 10.78 1.81
C ILE A 496 24.77 11.09 0.70
N ALA A 497 24.32 11.27 -0.53
CA ALA A 497 25.17 11.60 -1.67
C ALA A 497 25.91 12.95 -1.50
N ALA A 498 25.25 13.93 -0.87
CA ALA A 498 25.85 15.22 -0.55
C ALA A 498 26.81 15.17 0.67
N GLY A 499 26.89 14.04 1.39
CA GLY A 499 27.70 13.91 2.60
C GLY A 499 27.10 14.59 3.85
N GLU A 500 25.86 15.06 3.76
CA GLU A 500 25.13 15.73 4.84
C GLU A 500 24.58 14.73 5.87
N LEU A 501 24.33 13.49 5.44
CA LEU A 501 23.82 12.40 6.27
C LEU A 501 24.75 11.19 6.18
N GLN A 502 25.23 10.71 7.34
CA GLN A 502 26.08 9.53 7.41
C GLN A 502 25.37 8.42 8.19
N LEU A 503 25.10 7.31 7.53
CA LEU A 503 24.48 6.13 8.10
C LEU A 503 25.35 4.89 7.85
N HIS A 504 25.19 3.89 8.70
CA HIS A 504 25.79 2.57 8.51
C HIS A 504 24.78 1.59 7.91
N PHE A 505 23.50 1.72 8.29
CA PHE A 505 22.43 0.89 7.77
C PHE A 505 21.16 1.72 7.52
N LEU A 506 20.46 1.45 6.42
CA LEU A 506 19.24 2.16 6.02
C LEU A 506 18.14 1.19 5.62
N GLU A 507 17.00 1.24 6.32
CA GLU A 507 15.77 0.56 5.89
C GLU A 507 14.99 1.47 4.95
N VAL A 508 14.60 0.96 3.77
CA VAL A 508 13.75 1.68 2.80
C VAL A 508 12.50 0.89 2.49
N MET A 509 11.35 1.47 2.85
CA MET A 509 10.02 0.94 2.50
C MET A 509 9.36 1.83 1.45
N ALA A 510 8.93 1.25 0.32
CA ALA A 510 8.26 2.00 -0.74
C ALA A 510 6.89 2.55 -0.32
N CYS A 511 6.20 1.88 0.61
CA CYS A 511 4.87 2.29 1.07
C CYS A 511 4.98 3.16 2.33
N PRO A 512 4.23 4.30 2.43
CA PRO A 512 4.15 5.07 3.65
C PRO A 512 3.67 4.21 4.83
N GLY A 513 4.38 4.20 5.95
CA GLY A 513 4.05 3.39 7.12
C GLY A 513 4.38 1.90 7.02
N GLY A 514 4.93 1.42 5.88
CA GLY A 514 5.36 0.04 5.69
C GLY A 514 4.35 -0.85 4.99
N CYS A 515 4.51 -2.18 5.14
CA CYS A 515 3.72 -3.19 4.44
C CYS A 515 2.23 -3.19 4.82
N VAL A 516 1.86 -2.69 5.98
CA VAL A 516 0.45 -2.52 6.41
C VAL A 516 -0.33 -1.60 5.47
N HIS A 517 0.33 -0.69 4.76
CA HIS A 517 -0.25 0.17 3.72
C HIS A 517 0.11 -0.28 2.30
N GLY A 518 0.50 -1.52 2.12
CA GLY A 518 0.87 -2.08 0.82
C GLY A 518 -0.25 -2.02 -0.21
N GLY A 519 0.11 -1.95 -1.49
CA GLY A 519 -0.83 -1.83 -2.61
C GLY A 519 -1.80 -2.99 -2.78
N GLY A 520 -1.60 -4.12 -2.08
CA GLY A 520 -2.45 -5.30 -2.07
C GLY A 520 -3.38 -5.43 -0.86
N GLN A 521 -3.36 -4.48 0.08
CA GLN A 521 -4.19 -4.49 1.28
C GLN A 521 -5.65 -4.09 1.00
N PRO A 522 -6.60 -4.40 1.91
CA PRO A 522 -8.00 -3.99 1.79
C PRO A 522 -8.16 -2.50 1.49
N HIS A 523 -9.19 -2.17 0.72
CA HIS A 523 -9.49 -0.79 0.41
C HIS A 523 -10.06 -0.05 1.61
N VAL A 524 -9.44 1.04 1.99
CA VAL A 524 -9.91 1.93 3.05
C VAL A 524 -10.55 3.16 2.44
N SER A 525 -11.69 3.59 2.97
CA SER A 525 -12.32 4.84 2.52
C SER A 525 -11.37 6.03 2.70
N ALA A 526 -11.51 7.04 1.85
CA ALA A 526 -10.71 8.27 1.96
C ALA A 526 -10.85 8.97 3.33
N LYS A 527 -11.98 8.74 4.02
CA LYS A 527 -12.28 9.26 5.36
C LYS A 527 -11.42 8.59 6.44
N ASN A 528 -11.24 7.28 6.33
CA ASN A 528 -10.57 6.44 7.36
C ASN A 528 -9.09 6.18 7.03
N ARG A 529 -8.57 6.69 5.93
CA ARG A 529 -7.21 6.38 5.49
C ARG A 529 -6.11 6.90 6.43
N LEU A 530 -6.40 7.94 7.20
CA LEU A 530 -5.45 8.48 8.18
C LEU A 530 -5.44 7.70 9.50
N ASP A 531 -6.45 6.86 9.72
CA ASP A 531 -6.59 6.06 10.94
C ASP A 531 -5.95 4.66 10.79
N LYS A 532 -5.52 4.30 9.59
CA LYS A 532 -4.83 3.05 9.26
C LYS A 532 -3.31 3.26 9.27
#